data_4b0a08e5cc12ed98d0a3af27d867042f
#
_entry.id   4b0a08e5cc12ed98d0a3af27d867042f
#
_cell.length_a   1.000
_cell.length_b   1.000
_cell.length_c   1.000
_cell.angle_alpha   90.00
_cell.angle_beta   90.00
_cell.angle_gamma   90.00
#
_symmetry.space_group_name_H-M   'P 1'
#
loop_
_entity.id
_entity.type
_entity.pdbx_description
1 polymer ?
#
loop_
_entity_poly.entity_id
_entity_poly.type
_entity_poly.pdbx_seq_one_letter_code
_entity_poly.pdbx_strand_id
1 'polypeptide(L)'
;MRYDGGRSPARSISVVELIATGTLDAELAGLLWLLVEARLPMIVAAAAPRTGKSTLLEALLAFLPAGTRRQELSGFAEDFVWLPEAAELGWQGGRDADDRLRDRPATAERVTRADPASTYLVAPELSDHLPTYTWGEQARVAVRAASRGYGLGATIHADSLGEVFALLGGPEVGLTAEELSRLGLVLVLRLVPGGGRRLAAGHYVRPVVRDAGGHIQRLGPAVLATWDPVRDALDHFWWGILPELAERTSRRAGDFEAEQARRASYLAGLVAGGLTGWQEVVAAIAGYRASDPAGAR
;
A
#
# COMPACT_ATOMS: atom_id res chain seq x y z
N MET A 1 -3.40 34.15 22.47
CA MET A 1 -3.88 34.27 21.10
C MET A 1 -3.48 32.96 20.38
N ARG A 2 -4.41 31.98 20.30
CA ARG A 2 -4.12 30.68 19.70
C ARG A 2 -4.38 30.81 18.21
N TYR A 3 -3.36 30.61 17.39
CA TYR A 3 -3.50 30.46 15.95
C TYR A 3 -4.10 29.08 15.67
N ASP A 4 -5.40 29.03 15.51
CA ASP A 4 -6.12 27.89 14.96
C ASP A 4 -5.99 27.96 13.43
N GLY A 5 -4.93 27.36 12.93
CA GLY A 5 -4.68 27.23 11.51
C GLY A 5 -5.60 26.17 10.92
N GLY A 6 -6.86 26.52 10.70
CA GLY A 6 -7.84 25.69 10.02
C GLY A 6 -7.33 25.27 8.65
N ARG A 7 -6.66 24.11 8.57
CA ARG A 7 -6.52 23.38 7.31
C ARG A 7 -7.95 22.99 6.89
N SER A 8 -8.47 23.61 5.85
CA SER A 8 -9.60 23.03 5.13
C SER A 8 -9.30 21.55 4.90
N PRO A 9 -10.23 20.64 5.20
CA PRO A 9 -10.01 19.23 4.95
C PRO A 9 -9.64 19.09 3.48
N ALA A 10 -8.42 18.59 3.20
CA ALA A 10 -7.97 18.36 1.85
C ALA A 10 -9.03 17.46 1.19
N ARG A 11 -9.58 17.89 0.06
CA ARG A 11 -10.60 17.13 -0.70
C ARG A 11 -10.02 15.74 -0.98
N SER A 12 -10.67 14.71 -0.45
CA SER A 12 -10.29 13.34 -0.75
C SER A 12 -10.59 13.04 -2.22
N ILE A 13 -9.56 12.64 -2.96
CA ILE A 13 -9.65 12.27 -4.38
C ILE A 13 -9.92 10.77 -4.46
N SER A 14 -10.95 10.38 -5.19
CA SER A 14 -11.31 8.98 -5.37
C SER A 14 -10.46 8.29 -6.44
N VAL A 15 -10.45 6.96 -6.45
CA VAL A 15 -9.80 6.18 -7.51
C VAL A 15 -10.44 6.47 -8.89
N VAL A 16 -11.75 6.71 -8.95
CA VAL A 16 -12.47 7.05 -10.18
C VAL A 16 -12.01 8.42 -10.71
N GLU A 17 -11.78 9.40 -9.83
CA GLU A 17 -11.22 10.69 -10.22
C GLU A 17 -9.76 10.54 -10.71
N LEU A 18 -8.96 9.66 -10.10
CA LEU A 18 -7.60 9.36 -10.57
C LEU A 18 -7.60 8.70 -11.95
N ILE A 19 -8.58 7.85 -12.25
CA ILE A 19 -8.76 7.27 -13.59
C ILE A 19 -9.19 8.36 -14.56
N ALA A 20 -10.18 9.17 -14.23
CA ALA A 20 -10.69 10.23 -15.08
C ALA A 20 -9.62 11.28 -15.43
N THR A 21 -8.64 11.51 -14.55
CA THR A 21 -7.50 12.43 -14.77
C THR A 21 -6.29 11.76 -15.42
N GLY A 22 -6.37 10.46 -15.73
CA GLY A 22 -5.31 9.71 -16.40
C GLY A 22 -4.11 9.39 -15.50
N THR A 23 -4.25 9.45 -14.15
CA THR A 23 -3.17 9.03 -13.25
C THR A 23 -2.89 7.52 -13.38
N LEU A 24 -3.93 6.73 -13.52
CA LEU A 24 -3.93 5.31 -13.89
C LEU A 24 -5.18 5.03 -14.72
N ASP A 25 -5.26 3.88 -15.37
CA ASP A 25 -6.46 3.47 -16.09
C ASP A 25 -7.35 2.48 -15.31
N ALA A 26 -8.51 2.18 -15.85
CA ALA A 26 -9.46 1.29 -15.19
C ALA A 26 -8.95 -0.17 -15.14
N GLU A 27 -8.14 -0.60 -16.11
CA GLU A 27 -7.58 -1.94 -16.16
C GLU A 27 -6.62 -2.16 -14.98
N LEU A 28 -5.66 -1.27 -14.80
CA LEU A 28 -4.74 -1.33 -13.66
C LEU A 28 -5.48 -1.12 -12.32
N ALA A 29 -6.46 -0.22 -12.27
CA ALA A 29 -7.25 0.00 -11.05
C ALA A 29 -8.02 -1.26 -10.64
N GLY A 30 -8.61 -2.00 -11.59
CA GLY A 30 -9.27 -3.29 -11.34
C GLY A 30 -8.31 -4.36 -10.81
N LEU A 31 -7.10 -4.42 -11.35
CA LEU A 31 -6.03 -5.27 -10.84
C LEU A 31 -5.62 -4.90 -9.42
N LEU A 32 -5.34 -3.62 -9.19
CA LEU A 32 -4.95 -3.12 -7.87
C LEU A 32 -6.05 -3.33 -6.83
N TRP A 33 -7.31 -3.25 -7.22
CA TRP A 33 -8.43 -3.58 -6.33
C TRP A 33 -8.33 -5.02 -5.80
N LEU A 34 -8.10 -6.00 -6.65
CA LEU A 34 -7.92 -7.40 -6.23
C LEU A 34 -6.76 -7.57 -5.26
N LEU A 35 -5.62 -6.93 -5.56
CA LEU A 35 -4.39 -7.09 -4.79
C LEU A 35 -4.45 -6.36 -3.43
N VAL A 36 -5.06 -5.16 -3.39
CA VAL A 36 -5.27 -4.41 -2.14
C VAL A 36 -6.34 -5.08 -1.27
N GLU A 37 -7.39 -5.61 -1.88
CA GLU A 37 -8.41 -6.39 -1.15
C GLU A 37 -7.81 -7.65 -0.50
N ALA A 38 -6.85 -8.29 -1.16
CA ALA A 38 -6.05 -9.37 -0.59
C ALA A 38 -4.99 -8.87 0.41
N ARG A 39 -4.99 -7.57 0.74
CA ARG A 39 -4.14 -6.88 1.70
C ARG A 39 -2.63 -6.99 1.42
N LEU A 40 -2.26 -7.07 0.12
CA LEU A 40 -0.85 -7.02 -0.25
C LEU A 40 -0.21 -5.72 0.26
N PRO A 41 1.02 -5.78 0.79
CA PRO A 41 1.78 -4.58 1.08
C PRO A 41 1.96 -3.73 -0.16
N MET A 42 1.87 -2.40 -0.01
CA MET A 42 1.95 -1.45 -1.10
C MET A 42 2.79 -0.24 -0.73
N ILE A 43 3.75 0.09 -1.57
CA ILE A 43 4.54 1.31 -1.47
C ILE A 43 4.26 2.20 -2.68
N VAL A 44 3.88 3.44 -2.44
CA VAL A 44 3.75 4.47 -3.47
C VAL A 44 4.97 5.38 -3.44
N ALA A 45 5.74 5.37 -4.51
CA ALA A 45 7.00 6.07 -4.65
C ALA A 45 6.88 7.26 -5.61
N ALA A 46 7.59 8.34 -5.35
CA ALA A 46 7.83 9.43 -6.28
C ALA A 46 9.02 10.28 -5.82
N ALA A 47 9.88 10.71 -6.72
CA ALA A 47 11.04 11.55 -6.39
C ALA A 47 10.64 12.95 -5.88
N ALA A 48 9.68 13.61 -6.55
CA ALA A 48 9.29 14.96 -6.21
C ALA A 48 8.24 15.01 -5.07
N PRO A 49 8.32 15.99 -4.17
CA PRO A 49 7.27 16.26 -3.22
C PRO A 49 5.98 16.69 -3.94
N ARG A 50 4.83 16.49 -3.29
CA ARG A 50 3.50 16.86 -3.82
C ARG A 50 3.12 16.17 -5.15
N THR A 51 3.77 15.08 -5.51
CA THR A 51 3.44 14.27 -6.70
C THR A 51 2.10 13.54 -6.56
N GLY A 52 1.52 13.48 -5.35
CA GLY A 52 0.26 12.79 -5.12
C GLY A 52 0.40 11.37 -4.56
N LYS A 53 1.55 11.01 -4.01
CA LYS A 53 1.78 9.70 -3.36
C LYS A 53 0.70 9.36 -2.35
N SER A 54 0.50 10.22 -1.35
CA SER A 54 -0.52 9.99 -0.31
C SER A 54 -1.94 9.99 -0.86
N THR A 55 -2.21 10.77 -1.93
CA THR A 55 -3.50 10.78 -2.61
C THR A 55 -3.78 9.45 -3.29
N LEU A 56 -2.80 8.88 -4.01
CA LEU A 56 -2.95 7.57 -4.63
C LEU A 56 -3.08 6.48 -3.58
N LEU A 57 -2.23 6.51 -2.54
CA LEU A 57 -2.33 5.54 -1.45
C LEU A 57 -3.72 5.55 -0.83
N GLU A 58 -4.23 6.71 -0.42
CA GLU A 58 -5.57 6.84 0.16
C GLU A 58 -6.68 6.35 -0.78
N ALA A 59 -6.61 6.71 -2.06
CA ALA A 59 -7.59 6.25 -3.04
C ALA A 59 -7.62 4.72 -3.18
N LEU A 60 -6.45 4.08 -3.15
CA LEU A 60 -6.34 2.62 -3.22
C LEU A 60 -6.74 1.92 -1.91
N LEU A 61 -6.54 2.58 -0.74
CA LEU A 61 -7.00 2.03 0.54
C LEU A 61 -8.53 1.92 0.64
N ALA A 62 -9.31 2.59 -0.22
CA ALA A 62 -10.74 2.36 -0.36
C ALA A 62 -11.07 0.93 -0.86
N PHE A 63 -10.11 0.24 -1.43
CA PHE A 63 -10.22 -1.16 -1.85
C PHE A 63 -9.96 -2.17 -0.72
N LEU A 64 -9.70 -1.75 0.50
CA LEU A 64 -9.58 -2.68 1.63
C LEU A 64 -10.94 -3.29 1.98
N PRO A 65 -10.99 -4.55 2.43
CA PRO A 65 -12.21 -5.17 2.89
C PRO A 65 -12.91 -4.37 4.01
N ALA A 66 -14.22 -4.42 4.04
CA ALA A 66 -14.99 -3.85 5.15
C ALA A 66 -14.53 -4.47 6.48
N GLY A 67 -14.39 -3.64 7.51
CA GLY A 67 -13.91 -4.08 8.82
C GLY A 67 -12.39 -4.18 8.96
N THR A 68 -11.61 -3.91 7.89
CA THR A 68 -10.16 -3.79 8.03
C THR A 68 -9.81 -2.60 8.92
N ARG A 69 -9.10 -2.89 10.03
CA ARG A 69 -8.58 -1.85 10.93
C ARG A 69 -7.36 -1.20 10.27
N ARG A 70 -7.45 0.09 10.01
CA ARG A 70 -6.28 0.88 9.59
C ARG A 70 -5.54 1.33 10.85
N GLN A 71 -4.26 0.99 10.94
CA GLN A 71 -3.36 1.40 12.01
C GLN A 71 -2.34 2.39 11.45
N GLU A 72 -2.58 3.67 11.70
CA GLU A 72 -1.63 4.72 11.34
C GLU A 72 -0.38 4.63 12.23
N LEU A 73 0.81 4.71 11.62
CA LEU A 73 2.07 4.74 12.33
C LEU A 73 2.42 6.18 12.75
N SER A 74 2.90 6.33 13.97
CA SER A 74 3.17 7.63 14.61
C SER A 74 4.58 8.16 14.36
N GLY A 75 5.26 7.69 13.31
CA GLY A 75 6.62 8.09 12.98
C GLY A 75 7.62 7.71 14.07
N PHE A 76 8.53 8.62 14.46
CA PHE A 76 9.51 8.37 15.51
C PHE A 76 8.89 8.16 16.91
N ALA A 77 7.63 8.55 17.10
CA ALA A 77 6.90 8.32 18.34
C ALA A 77 6.21 6.94 18.39
N GLU A 78 6.33 6.13 17.32
CA GLU A 78 5.76 4.79 17.29
C GLU A 78 6.44 3.87 18.31
N ASP A 79 5.65 3.28 19.19
CA ASP A 79 6.12 2.39 20.26
C ASP A 79 5.66 0.93 20.10
N PHE A 80 4.85 0.66 19.09
CA PHE A 80 4.32 -0.67 18.76
C PHE A 80 3.64 -1.42 19.90
N VAL A 81 3.15 -0.75 20.93
CA VAL A 81 2.47 -1.41 22.06
C VAL A 81 1.22 -2.20 21.65
N TRP A 82 0.64 -1.86 20.50
CA TRP A 82 -0.50 -2.53 19.89
C TRP A 82 -0.11 -3.77 19.07
N LEU A 83 1.19 -3.95 18.75
CA LEU A 83 1.73 -5.04 17.91
C LEU A 83 2.31 -6.13 18.80
N PRO A 84 1.63 -7.29 18.97
CA PRO A 84 2.07 -8.34 19.91
C PRO A 84 3.47 -8.88 19.58
N GLU A 85 3.81 -8.93 18.31
CA GLU A 85 5.05 -9.52 17.80
C GLU A 85 6.20 -8.49 17.67
N ALA A 86 6.05 -7.26 18.16
CA ALA A 86 7.01 -6.19 17.93
C ALA A 86 8.46 -6.58 18.27
N ALA A 87 8.68 -7.20 19.42
CA ALA A 87 10.01 -7.64 19.85
C ALA A 87 10.61 -8.71 18.91
N GLU A 88 9.79 -9.68 18.45
CA GLU A 88 10.22 -10.70 17.50
C GLU A 88 10.54 -10.12 16.12
N LEU A 89 9.91 -9.01 15.76
CA LEU A 89 10.15 -8.26 14.52
C LEU A 89 11.36 -7.34 14.62
N GLY A 90 12.01 -7.29 15.80
CA GLY A 90 13.24 -6.55 16.04
C GLY A 90 13.03 -5.17 16.64
N TRP A 91 11.85 -4.90 17.21
CA TRP A 91 11.62 -3.71 18.02
C TRP A 91 12.40 -3.82 19.35
N GLN A 92 13.37 -2.95 19.55
CA GLN A 92 14.17 -2.94 20.77
C GLN A 92 13.61 -1.99 21.84
N GLY A 93 12.55 -1.26 21.50
CA GLY A 93 12.09 -0.13 22.29
C GLY A 93 13.10 1.03 22.17
N GLY A 94 12.67 2.26 21.97
CA GLY A 94 13.58 3.38 22.15
C GLY A 94 14.21 3.25 23.54
N ARG A 95 15.48 3.57 23.68
CA ARG A 95 16.23 3.44 24.96
C ARG A 95 15.54 4.05 26.19
N ASP A 96 14.45 4.78 25.95
CA ASP A 96 13.59 5.41 26.97
C ASP A 96 12.22 4.72 27.17
N ALA A 97 11.99 3.55 26.54
CA ALA A 97 10.67 2.88 26.61
C ALA A 97 10.37 2.35 28.04
N ASP A 98 11.38 1.90 28.76
CA ASP A 98 11.24 1.42 30.15
C ASP A 98 10.87 2.58 31.11
N ASP A 99 11.37 3.79 30.90
CA ASP A 99 11.02 4.96 31.69
C ASP A 99 9.60 5.47 31.36
N ARG A 100 9.20 5.44 30.09
CA ARG A 100 7.85 5.86 29.69
C ARG A 100 6.75 4.88 30.09
N LEU A 101 7.07 3.58 30.22
CA LEU A 101 6.13 2.57 30.73
C LEU A 101 5.89 2.72 32.22
N ARG A 102 6.86 3.23 33.00
CA ARG A 102 6.73 3.48 34.44
C ARG A 102 5.88 4.69 34.77
N ASP A 103 5.83 5.68 33.89
CA ASP A 103 5.06 6.93 34.07
C ASP A 103 3.64 6.88 33.48
N ARG A 104 3.21 5.75 32.91
CA ARG A 104 1.86 5.63 32.37
C ARG A 104 0.84 5.50 33.51
N PRO A 105 -0.15 6.40 33.60
CA PRO A 105 -1.19 6.31 34.63
C PRO A 105 -1.95 5.00 34.48
N ALA A 106 -2.33 4.38 35.58
CA ALA A 106 -3.07 3.11 35.65
C ALA A 106 -4.43 3.12 34.91
N THR A 107 -4.86 4.27 34.39
CA THR A 107 -6.05 4.50 33.56
C THR A 107 -5.77 4.46 32.06
N ALA A 108 -4.58 3.99 31.62
CA ALA A 108 -4.31 3.84 30.19
C ALA A 108 -5.36 2.92 29.56
N GLU A 109 -6.09 3.44 28.58
CA GLU A 109 -7.03 2.67 27.76
C GLU A 109 -6.39 1.35 27.38
N ARG A 110 -7.16 0.26 27.53
CA ARG A 110 -6.70 -1.07 27.08
C ARG A 110 -6.32 -0.96 25.61
N VAL A 111 -5.01 -0.96 25.34
CA VAL A 111 -4.52 -0.98 23.98
C VAL A 111 -5.05 -2.25 23.32
N THR A 112 -5.94 -2.07 22.34
CA THR A 112 -6.46 -3.20 21.58
C THR A 112 -5.33 -3.76 20.75
N ARG A 113 -4.92 -5.01 21.03
CA ARG A 113 -3.91 -5.72 20.24
C ARG A 113 -4.37 -5.84 18.80
N ALA A 114 -3.43 -5.65 17.88
CA ALA A 114 -3.70 -5.84 16.47
C ALA A 114 -3.81 -7.34 16.15
N ASP A 115 -4.76 -7.66 15.28
CA ASP A 115 -4.89 -8.98 14.67
C ASP A 115 -4.34 -8.89 13.23
N PRO A 116 -3.35 -9.73 12.86
CA PRO A 116 -2.78 -9.71 11.51
C PRO A 116 -3.83 -9.88 10.41
N ALA A 117 -4.85 -10.72 10.66
CA ALA A 117 -5.87 -11.01 9.67
C ALA A 117 -6.79 -9.83 9.33
N SER A 118 -6.87 -8.84 10.21
CA SER A 118 -7.80 -7.70 10.06
C SER A 118 -7.13 -6.33 10.12
N THR A 119 -5.80 -6.26 10.30
CA THR A 119 -5.09 -4.99 10.45
C THR A 119 -4.24 -4.64 9.22
N TYR A 120 -4.34 -3.40 8.78
CA TYR A 120 -3.54 -2.81 7.70
C TYR A 120 -2.79 -1.60 8.23
N LEU A 121 -1.46 -1.68 8.23
CA LEU A 121 -0.58 -0.61 8.70
C LEU A 121 -0.51 0.49 7.65
N VAL A 122 -0.50 1.74 8.08
CA VAL A 122 -0.36 2.89 7.19
C VAL A 122 0.79 3.76 7.68
N ALA A 123 1.86 3.86 6.88
CA ALA A 123 2.97 4.77 7.11
C ALA A 123 2.83 5.97 6.15
N PRO A 124 2.50 7.16 6.64
CA PRO A 124 2.27 8.33 5.78
C PRO A 124 3.47 8.66 4.88
N GLU A 125 4.70 8.49 5.40
CA GLU A 125 5.94 8.62 4.63
C GLU A 125 7.05 7.78 5.28
N LEU A 126 7.78 7.02 4.48
CA LEU A 126 9.01 6.34 4.89
C LEU A 126 10.19 7.27 4.64
N SER A 127 10.64 7.98 5.66
CA SER A 127 11.71 8.97 5.58
C SER A 127 12.13 9.43 6.99
N ASP A 128 13.34 9.94 7.10
CA ASP A 128 13.92 10.55 8.31
C ASP A 128 13.71 12.08 8.40
N HIS A 129 13.12 12.70 7.36
CA HIS A 129 13.07 14.17 7.24
C HIS A 129 12.19 14.85 8.28
N LEU A 130 11.17 14.18 8.82
CA LEU A 130 10.26 14.73 9.83
C LEU A 130 9.96 13.69 10.92
N PRO A 131 9.79 14.11 12.18
CA PRO A 131 9.46 13.20 13.29
C PRO A 131 8.15 12.43 13.14
N THR A 132 7.23 12.93 12.31
CA THR A 132 5.97 12.28 12.00
C THR A 132 6.11 11.18 10.93
N TYR A 133 7.28 11.07 10.30
CA TYR A 133 7.57 10.06 9.30
C TYR A 133 8.21 8.82 9.93
N THR A 134 7.97 7.68 9.32
CA THR A 134 8.43 6.38 9.81
C THR A 134 9.75 6.03 9.15
N TRP A 135 10.82 5.82 9.95
CA TRP A 135 12.13 5.46 9.41
C TRP A 135 12.90 4.52 10.35
N GLY A 136 14.06 4.04 9.90
CA GLY A 136 14.97 3.25 10.71
C GLY A 136 14.32 1.99 11.25
N GLU A 137 14.40 1.79 12.56
CA GLU A 137 13.85 0.61 13.24
C GLU A 137 12.34 0.52 13.09
N GLN A 138 11.60 1.63 13.15
CA GLN A 138 10.16 1.65 12.99
C GLN A 138 9.74 1.19 11.58
N ALA A 139 10.43 1.67 10.54
CA ALA A 139 10.18 1.22 9.16
C ALA A 139 10.50 -0.27 8.99
N ARG A 140 11.60 -0.74 9.60
CA ARG A 140 11.99 -2.17 9.61
C ARG A 140 10.91 -3.04 10.23
N VAL A 141 10.42 -2.68 11.41
CA VAL A 141 9.36 -3.43 12.11
C VAL A 141 8.07 -3.45 11.29
N ALA A 142 7.66 -2.31 10.73
CA ALA A 142 6.46 -2.20 9.90
C ALA A 142 6.52 -3.12 8.66
N VAL A 143 7.65 -3.15 7.95
CA VAL A 143 7.82 -4.03 6.79
C VAL A 143 7.86 -5.51 7.23
N ARG A 144 8.52 -5.83 8.32
CA ARG A 144 8.57 -7.19 8.87
C ARG A 144 7.19 -7.68 9.32
N ALA A 145 6.32 -6.79 9.79
CA ALA A 145 4.95 -7.13 10.16
C ALA A 145 4.17 -7.72 8.97
N ALA A 146 4.47 -7.32 7.73
CA ALA A 146 3.88 -7.94 6.54
C ALA A 146 4.17 -9.45 6.45
N SER A 147 5.27 -9.94 6.99
CA SER A 147 5.59 -11.38 7.06
C SER A 147 4.71 -12.15 8.05
N ARG A 148 4.03 -11.45 8.93
CA ARG A 148 3.09 -12.01 9.92
C ARG A 148 1.63 -11.89 9.47
N GLY A 149 1.39 -11.41 8.23
CA GLY A 149 0.05 -11.30 7.66
C GLY A 149 -0.60 -9.92 7.82
N TYR A 150 0.09 -8.94 8.40
CA TYR A 150 -0.36 -7.54 8.38
C TYR A 150 -0.28 -6.98 6.96
N GLY A 151 -1.27 -6.19 6.54
CA GLY A 151 -1.10 -5.35 5.36
C GLY A 151 -0.23 -4.15 5.67
N LEU A 152 0.32 -3.52 4.63
CA LEU A 152 1.12 -2.30 4.76
C LEU A 152 0.85 -1.38 3.57
N GLY A 153 0.52 -0.12 3.84
CA GLY A 153 0.49 0.95 2.85
C GLY A 153 1.45 2.05 3.27
N ALA A 154 2.37 2.41 2.38
CA ALA A 154 3.35 3.45 2.69
C ALA A 154 3.63 4.34 1.48
N THR A 155 4.12 5.56 1.74
CA THR A 155 4.73 6.39 0.71
C THR A 155 6.23 6.53 0.94
N ILE A 156 7.00 6.78 -0.12
CA ILE A 156 8.44 6.97 -0.06
C ILE A 156 8.92 7.95 -1.13
N HIS A 157 9.97 8.71 -0.83
CA HIS A 157 10.68 9.51 -1.83
C HIS A 157 11.67 8.63 -2.59
N ALA A 158 11.25 8.17 -3.78
CA ALA A 158 12.09 7.39 -4.69
C ALA A 158 11.55 7.51 -6.13
N ASP A 159 12.40 7.48 -7.14
CA ASP A 159 12.02 7.60 -8.55
C ASP A 159 11.87 6.26 -9.27
N SER A 160 12.26 5.17 -8.62
CA SER A 160 12.30 3.83 -9.19
C SER A 160 12.20 2.74 -8.12
N LEU A 161 11.84 1.53 -8.53
CA LEU A 161 11.87 0.35 -7.68
C LEU A 161 13.28 0.10 -7.11
N GLY A 162 14.32 0.32 -7.92
CA GLY A 162 15.71 0.14 -7.49
C GLY A 162 16.07 1.07 -6.35
N GLU A 163 15.64 2.33 -6.42
CA GLU A 163 15.86 3.30 -5.34
C GLU A 163 15.08 2.95 -4.07
N VAL A 164 13.81 2.47 -4.21
CA VAL A 164 13.05 1.95 -3.05
C VAL A 164 13.83 0.84 -2.34
N PHE A 165 14.38 -0.10 -3.10
CA PHE A 165 15.18 -1.19 -2.52
C PHE A 165 16.48 -0.69 -1.90
N ALA A 166 17.16 0.26 -2.53
CA ALA A 166 18.39 0.85 -2.00
C ALA A 166 18.15 1.58 -0.66
N LEU A 167 17.07 2.36 -0.58
CA LEU A 167 16.71 3.10 0.64
C LEU A 167 16.34 2.15 1.78
N LEU A 168 15.45 1.19 1.53
CA LEU A 168 14.98 0.27 2.56
C LEU A 168 16.00 -0.81 2.94
N GLY A 169 16.89 -1.18 2.01
CA GLY A 169 18.02 -2.08 2.27
C GLY A 169 19.25 -1.39 2.85
N GLY A 170 19.28 -0.04 2.84
CA GLY A 170 20.36 0.77 3.38
C GLY A 170 20.54 0.59 4.90
N PRO A 171 21.70 1.05 5.44
CA PRO A 171 22.12 0.72 6.81
C PRO A 171 21.15 1.20 7.90
N GLU A 172 20.38 2.23 7.64
CA GLU A 172 19.44 2.81 8.61
C GLU A 172 18.21 1.93 8.82
N VAL A 173 17.59 1.46 7.75
CA VAL A 173 16.44 0.54 7.79
C VAL A 173 16.94 -0.91 7.85
N GLY A 174 17.89 -1.29 7.00
CA GLY A 174 18.61 -2.56 7.06
C GLY A 174 17.76 -3.79 6.71
N LEU A 175 16.81 -3.67 5.79
CA LEU A 175 16.06 -4.82 5.31
C LEU A 175 16.90 -5.70 4.40
N THR A 176 16.82 -7.00 4.61
CA THR A 176 17.46 -8.00 3.75
C THR A 176 16.72 -8.11 2.41
N ALA A 177 17.37 -8.69 1.41
CA ALA A 177 16.73 -8.96 0.12
C ALA A 177 15.52 -9.90 0.22
N GLU A 178 15.47 -10.78 1.22
CA GLU A 178 14.31 -11.64 1.48
C GLU A 178 13.15 -10.81 2.07
N GLU A 179 13.43 -9.89 2.99
CA GLU A 179 12.42 -9.00 3.56
C GLU A 179 11.88 -8.03 2.51
N LEU A 180 12.74 -7.46 1.67
CA LEU A 180 12.34 -6.62 0.54
C LEU A 180 11.44 -7.36 -0.46
N SER A 181 11.64 -8.66 -0.67
CA SER A 181 10.79 -9.47 -1.55
C SER A 181 9.32 -9.56 -1.09
N ARG A 182 9.02 -9.15 0.12
CA ARG A 182 7.67 -9.18 0.71
C ARG A 182 6.91 -7.88 0.56
N LEU A 183 7.48 -6.86 -0.10
CA LEU A 183 6.85 -5.55 -0.31
C LEU A 183 5.59 -5.58 -1.18
N GLY A 184 5.32 -6.69 -1.88
CA GLY A 184 4.11 -6.87 -2.69
C GLY A 184 4.05 -5.91 -3.87
N LEU A 185 3.52 -4.71 -3.68
CA LEU A 185 3.34 -3.72 -4.73
C LEU A 185 4.28 -2.52 -4.55
N VAL A 186 4.91 -2.07 -5.63
CA VAL A 186 5.60 -0.78 -5.69
C VAL A 186 5.08 0.01 -6.89
N LEU A 187 4.45 1.14 -6.61
CA LEU A 187 3.80 2.01 -7.58
C LEU A 187 4.59 3.31 -7.68
N VAL A 188 5.17 3.59 -8.84
CA VAL A 188 6.00 4.78 -9.07
C VAL A 188 5.19 5.85 -9.77
N LEU A 189 5.01 7.01 -9.13
CA LEU A 189 4.34 8.17 -9.69
C LEU A 189 5.34 9.15 -10.28
N ARG A 190 4.91 9.85 -11.34
CA ARG A 190 5.66 10.93 -11.96
C ARG A 190 4.75 12.12 -12.27
N LEU A 191 5.29 13.33 -12.10
CA LEU A 191 4.69 14.54 -12.65
C LEU A 191 5.06 14.65 -14.13
N VAL A 192 4.09 14.99 -14.95
CA VAL A 192 4.31 15.22 -16.38
C VAL A 192 4.21 16.72 -16.69
N PRO A 193 4.82 17.18 -17.80
CA PRO A 193 4.64 18.56 -18.26
C PRO A 193 3.16 18.94 -18.30
N GLY A 194 2.80 20.14 -17.86
CA GLY A 194 1.40 20.56 -17.73
C GLY A 194 0.76 20.23 -16.36
N GLY A 195 1.51 19.61 -15.41
CA GLY A 195 1.07 19.40 -14.01
C GLY A 195 0.23 18.14 -13.80
N GLY A 196 0.03 17.32 -14.83
CA GLY A 196 -0.61 16.01 -14.72
C GLY A 196 0.23 15.03 -13.90
N ARG A 197 -0.41 13.99 -13.38
CA ARG A 197 0.24 12.88 -12.66
C ARG A 197 -0.01 11.60 -13.42
N ARG A 198 1.04 10.78 -13.55
CA ARG A 198 0.94 9.46 -14.19
C ARG A 198 1.60 8.42 -13.30
N LEU A 199 1.01 7.25 -13.23
CA LEU A 199 1.69 6.08 -12.69
C LEU A 199 2.69 5.64 -13.75
N ALA A 200 3.97 5.98 -13.52
CA ALA A 200 5.05 5.71 -14.47
C ALA A 200 5.35 4.22 -14.58
N ALA A 201 5.26 3.49 -13.46
CA ALA A 201 5.41 2.04 -13.42
C ALA A 201 4.71 1.44 -12.21
N GLY A 202 4.10 0.29 -12.39
CA GLY A 202 3.60 -0.59 -11.33
C GLY A 202 4.38 -1.89 -11.33
N HIS A 203 4.87 -2.29 -10.16
CA HIS A 203 5.65 -3.52 -9.99
C HIS A 203 4.99 -4.45 -8.97
N TYR A 204 5.06 -5.74 -9.24
CA TYR A 204 4.81 -6.79 -8.26
C TYR A 204 6.16 -7.37 -7.82
N VAL A 205 6.46 -7.21 -6.55
CA VAL A 205 7.67 -7.76 -5.94
C VAL A 205 7.38 -9.21 -5.55
N ARG A 206 8.05 -10.12 -6.25
CA ARG A 206 7.85 -11.56 -6.05
C ARG A 206 8.49 -12.01 -4.75
N PRO A 207 7.74 -12.71 -3.87
CA PRO A 207 8.34 -13.28 -2.67
C PRO A 207 9.38 -14.36 -3.02
N VAL A 208 10.39 -14.46 -2.16
CA VAL A 208 11.36 -15.55 -2.26
C VAL A 208 10.64 -16.88 -2.01
N VAL A 209 10.81 -17.81 -2.91
CA VAL A 209 10.29 -19.17 -2.81
C VAL A 209 11.41 -20.12 -2.40
N ARG A 210 11.13 -21.06 -1.50
CA ARG A 210 12.04 -22.16 -1.16
C ARG A 210 11.51 -23.44 -1.79
N ASP A 211 12.37 -24.14 -2.51
CA ASP A 211 12.01 -25.45 -3.03
C ASP A 211 11.99 -26.52 -1.92
N ALA A 212 11.56 -27.74 -2.26
CA ALA A 212 11.51 -28.86 -1.33
C ALA A 212 12.90 -29.26 -0.75
N GLY A 213 13.97 -28.89 -1.42
CA GLY A 213 15.37 -29.07 -0.99
C GLY A 213 15.89 -27.93 -0.11
N GLY A 214 15.07 -26.88 0.14
CA GLY A 214 15.46 -25.70 0.90
C GLY A 214 16.28 -24.67 0.11
N HIS A 215 16.47 -24.86 -1.20
CA HIS A 215 17.15 -23.90 -2.05
C HIS A 215 16.28 -22.66 -2.26
N ILE A 216 16.92 -21.49 -2.18
CA ILE A 216 16.25 -20.22 -2.36
C ILE A 216 16.16 -19.90 -3.86
N GLN A 217 14.93 -19.84 -4.37
CA GLN A 217 14.66 -19.30 -5.69
C GLN A 217 14.20 -17.85 -5.57
N ARG A 218 14.99 -16.93 -6.15
CA ARG A 218 14.66 -15.52 -6.24
C ARG A 218 14.23 -15.19 -7.66
N LEU A 219 12.97 -14.85 -7.83
CA LEU A 219 12.48 -14.28 -9.07
C LEU A 219 12.58 -12.77 -8.99
N GLY A 220 13.02 -12.13 -10.07
CA GLY A 220 13.02 -10.66 -10.15
C GLY A 220 11.60 -10.10 -10.05
N PRO A 221 11.44 -8.85 -9.61
CA PRO A 221 10.15 -8.16 -9.63
C PRO A 221 9.53 -8.20 -11.03
N ALA A 222 8.21 -8.38 -11.09
CA ALA A 222 7.48 -8.32 -12.35
C ALA A 222 6.91 -6.91 -12.57
N VAL A 223 6.92 -6.47 -13.82
CA VAL A 223 6.24 -5.24 -14.23
C VAL A 223 4.76 -5.57 -14.43
N LEU A 224 3.88 -4.81 -13.79
CA LEU A 224 2.43 -4.90 -13.98
C LEU A 224 1.96 -4.00 -15.12
N ALA A 225 2.44 -2.75 -15.10
CA ALA A 225 2.17 -1.76 -16.13
C ALA A 225 3.27 -0.71 -16.19
N THR A 226 3.43 -0.08 -17.37
CA THR A 226 4.29 1.10 -17.56
C THR A 226 3.57 2.17 -18.38
N TRP A 227 3.81 3.43 -18.05
CA TRP A 227 3.26 4.53 -18.82
C TRP A 227 4.11 4.84 -20.05
N ASP A 228 3.47 4.89 -21.21
CA ASP A 228 4.06 5.36 -22.46
C ASP A 228 3.79 6.89 -22.60
N PRO A 229 4.82 7.74 -22.52
CA PRO A 229 4.65 9.19 -22.62
C PRO A 229 4.25 9.67 -24.02
N VAL A 230 4.44 8.86 -25.06
CA VAL A 230 4.10 9.23 -26.46
C VAL A 230 2.60 9.06 -26.68
N ARG A 231 2.02 7.97 -26.18
CA ARG A 231 0.58 7.66 -26.33
C ARG A 231 -0.26 8.20 -25.17
N ASP A 232 0.39 8.68 -24.09
CA ASP A 232 -0.23 9.00 -22.79
C ASP A 232 -1.15 7.88 -22.29
N ALA A 233 -0.67 6.63 -22.37
CA ALA A 233 -1.40 5.44 -22.02
C ALA A 233 -0.52 4.45 -21.24
N LEU A 234 -1.14 3.52 -20.52
CA LEU A 234 -0.46 2.44 -19.84
C LEU A 234 -0.35 1.21 -20.76
N ASP A 235 0.84 0.61 -20.79
CA ASP A 235 1.08 -0.74 -21.31
C ASP A 235 1.00 -1.73 -20.16
N HIS A 236 0.23 -2.79 -20.33
CA HIS A 236 -0.02 -3.79 -19.31
C HIS A 236 0.79 -5.06 -19.56
N PHE A 237 1.38 -5.64 -18.49
CA PHE A 237 2.21 -6.86 -18.54
C PHE A 237 1.83 -7.88 -17.48
N TRP A 238 0.86 -7.59 -16.60
CA TRP A 238 0.45 -8.43 -15.48
C TRP A 238 -0.03 -9.83 -15.88
N TRP A 239 -0.53 -9.97 -17.08
CA TRP A 239 -0.96 -11.27 -17.62
C TRP A 239 0.18 -12.28 -17.70
N GLY A 240 1.45 -11.85 -17.82
CA GLY A 240 2.64 -12.71 -17.79
C GLY A 240 2.89 -13.40 -16.45
N ILE A 241 2.25 -12.92 -15.38
CA ILE A 241 2.36 -13.47 -14.01
C ILE A 241 0.99 -13.77 -13.41
N LEU A 242 -0.03 -13.91 -14.25
CA LEU A 242 -1.41 -14.18 -13.84
C LEU A 242 -1.55 -15.31 -12.81
N PRO A 243 -0.91 -16.50 -12.99
CA PRO A 243 -0.99 -17.56 -11.99
C PRO A 243 -0.49 -17.16 -10.61
N GLU A 244 0.62 -16.41 -10.55
CA GLU A 244 1.20 -15.93 -9.28
C GLU A 244 0.25 -14.94 -8.57
N LEU A 245 -0.34 -14.00 -9.31
CA LEU A 245 -1.29 -13.04 -8.77
C LEU A 245 -2.58 -13.70 -8.28
N ALA A 246 -3.06 -14.70 -9.04
CA ALA A 246 -4.22 -15.48 -8.67
C ALA A 246 -3.99 -16.25 -7.35
N GLU A 247 -2.84 -16.92 -7.22
CA GLU A 247 -2.44 -17.61 -5.99
C GLU A 247 -2.37 -16.65 -4.79
N ARG A 248 -1.78 -15.47 -4.97
CA ARG A 248 -1.69 -14.45 -3.92
C ARG A 248 -3.05 -13.95 -3.42
N THR A 249 -4.07 -14.06 -4.24
CA THR A 249 -5.45 -13.67 -3.91
C THR A 249 -6.34 -14.88 -3.61
N SER A 250 -5.74 -16.08 -3.47
CA SER A 250 -6.44 -17.35 -3.23
C SER A 250 -7.51 -17.65 -4.28
N ARG A 251 -7.24 -17.30 -5.54
CA ARG A 251 -8.15 -17.51 -6.69
C ARG A 251 -7.52 -18.44 -7.72
N ARG A 252 -8.35 -19.05 -8.56
CA ARG A 252 -7.89 -19.70 -9.80
C ARG A 252 -7.56 -18.63 -10.85
N ALA A 253 -6.63 -18.90 -11.74
CA ALA A 253 -6.19 -17.94 -12.76
C ALA A 253 -7.36 -17.39 -13.60
N GLY A 254 -8.25 -18.25 -14.11
CA GLY A 254 -9.40 -17.80 -14.89
C GLY A 254 -10.43 -16.99 -14.08
N ASP A 255 -10.63 -17.33 -12.80
CA ASP A 255 -11.52 -16.58 -11.93
C ASP A 255 -10.92 -15.19 -11.59
N PHE A 256 -9.61 -15.14 -11.39
CA PHE A 256 -8.87 -13.88 -11.17
C PHE A 256 -9.00 -12.96 -12.39
N GLU A 257 -8.71 -13.45 -13.58
CA GLU A 257 -8.79 -12.69 -14.83
C GLU A 257 -10.21 -12.17 -15.08
N ALA A 258 -11.21 -13.05 -14.94
CA ALA A 258 -12.61 -12.66 -15.10
C ALA A 258 -13.03 -11.58 -14.09
N GLU A 259 -12.61 -11.70 -12.82
CA GLU A 259 -12.94 -10.74 -11.81
C GLU A 259 -12.20 -9.40 -12.01
N GLN A 260 -10.93 -9.45 -12.43
CA GLN A 260 -10.18 -8.25 -12.80
C GLN A 260 -10.90 -7.47 -13.90
N ALA A 261 -11.33 -8.18 -14.98
CA ALA A 261 -12.05 -7.56 -16.08
C ALA A 261 -13.41 -6.97 -15.66
N ARG A 262 -14.15 -7.65 -14.77
CA ARG A 262 -15.41 -7.12 -14.20
C ARG A 262 -15.17 -5.84 -13.39
N ARG A 263 -14.16 -5.81 -12.53
CA ARG A 263 -13.81 -4.63 -11.71
C ARG A 263 -13.32 -3.48 -12.57
N ALA A 264 -12.50 -3.75 -13.57
CA ALA A 264 -12.06 -2.74 -14.53
C ALA A 264 -13.24 -2.12 -15.29
N SER A 265 -14.14 -2.94 -15.80
CA SER A 265 -15.36 -2.50 -16.49
C SER A 265 -16.29 -1.70 -15.56
N TYR A 266 -16.43 -2.14 -14.29
CA TYR A 266 -17.21 -1.43 -13.30
C TYR A 266 -16.66 -0.02 -13.03
N LEU A 267 -15.35 0.09 -12.78
CA LEU A 267 -14.69 1.38 -12.56
C LEU A 267 -14.78 2.29 -13.79
N ALA A 268 -14.60 1.74 -15.00
CA ALA A 268 -14.79 2.48 -16.24
C ALA A 268 -16.24 3.01 -16.39
N GLY A 269 -17.22 2.20 -15.97
CA GLY A 269 -18.62 2.61 -15.93
C GLY A 269 -18.88 3.79 -14.97
N LEU A 270 -18.25 3.78 -13.80
CA LEU A 270 -18.32 4.90 -12.85
C LEU A 270 -17.70 6.18 -13.44
N VAL A 271 -16.56 6.07 -14.14
CA VAL A 271 -15.93 7.20 -14.85
C VAL A 271 -16.87 7.74 -15.91
N ALA A 272 -17.44 6.89 -16.77
CA ALA A 272 -18.36 7.28 -17.83
C ALA A 272 -19.63 7.94 -17.28
N GLY A 273 -20.08 7.49 -16.10
CA GLY A 273 -21.21 8.09 -15.38
C GLY A 273 -20.88 9.38 -14.61
N GLY A 274 -19.62 9.83 -14.61
CA GLY A 274 -19.18 11.03 -13.92
C GLY A 274 -19.19 10.92 -12.38
N LEU A 275 -19.25 9.69 -11.82
CA LEU A 275 -19.33 9.46 -10.39
C LEU A 275 -17.90 9.51 -9.77
N THR A 276 -17.41 10.72 -9.50
CA THR A 276 -16.04 10.95 -9.02
C THR A 276 -15.93 11.29 -7.52
N GLY A 277 -17.06 11.58 -6.85
CA GLY A 277 -17.08 11.96 -5.45
C GLY A 277 -16.57 10.84 -4.54
N TRP A 278 -15.71 11.17 -3.56
CA TRP A 278 -15.10 10.19 -2.67
C TRP A 278 -16.11 9.27 -1.98
N GLN A 279 -17.11 9.85 -1.31
CA GLN A 279 -18.10 9.07 -0.55
C GLN A 279 -18.95 8.19 -1.47
N GLU A 280 -19.33 8.72 -2.63
CA GLU A 280 -20.12 8.00 -3.63
C GLU A 280 -19.35 6.82 -4.20
N VAL A 281 -18.03 6.99 -4.49
CA VAL A 281 -17.17 5.92 -5.00
C VAL A 281 -16.95 4.85 -3.94
N VAL A 282 -16.70 5.24 -2.68
CA VAL A 282 -16.56 4.26 -1.57
C VAL A 282 -17.85 3.46 -1.40
N ALA A 283 -19.02 4.11 -1.45
CA ALA A 283 -20.30 3.43 -1.38
C ALA A 283 -20.54 2.49 -2.59
N ALA A 284 -20.16 2.92 -3.78
CA ALA A 284 -20.26 2.11 -5.00
C ALA A 284 -19.38 0.84 -4.93
N ILE A 285 -18.14 0.97 -4.44
CA ILE A 285 -17.22 -0.15 -4.20
C ILE A 285 -17.81 -1.13 -3.17
N ALA A 286 -18.36 -0.63 -2.08
CA ALA A 286 -19.01 -1.45 -1.06
C ALA A 286 -20.26 -2.17 -1.62
N GLY A 287 -21.06 -1.49 -2.43
CA GLY A 287 -22.22 -2.06 -3.12
C GLY A 287 -21.86 -3.17 -4.11
N TYR A 288 -20.78 -2.97 -4.88
CA TYR A 288 -20.26 -4.00 -5.79
C TYR A 288 -19.91 -5.29 -5.05
N ARG A 289 -19.20 -5.18 -3.92
CA ARG A 289 -18.85 -6.33 -3.08
C ARG A 289 -20.08 -7.04 -2.50
N ALA A 290 -21.06 -6.29 -2.06
CA ALA A 290 -22.29 -6.87 -1.49
C ALA A 290 -23.11 -7.64 -2.54
N SER A 291 -23.00 -7.29 -3.82
CA SER A 291 -23.68 -7.97 -4.93
C SER A 291 -22.91 -9.17 -5.49
N ASP A 292 -21.63 -9.37 -5.10
CA ASP A 292 -20.81 -10.54 -5.51
C ASP A 292 -20.54 -11.48 -4.32
N PRO A 293 -21.45 -12.43 -4.02
CA PRO A 293 -21.27 -13.36 -2.89
C PRO A 293 -20.13 -14.36 -3.10
N ALA A 294 -19.56 -14.47 -4.28
CA ALA A 294 -18.42 -15.33 -4.57
C ALA A 294 -17.07 -14.71 -4.13
N GLY A 295 -17.01 -13.39 -3.98
CA GLY A 295 -15.82 -12.66 -3.52
C GLY A 295 -15.66 -12.59 -1.99
N ALA A 296 -16.65 -13.04 -1.22
CA ALA A 296 -16.69 -12.93 0.23
C ALA A 296 -16.16 -14.17 0.99
N ARG A 297 -15.50 -15.12 0.28
CA ARG A 297 -14.93 -16.35 0.90
C ARG A 297 -13.42 -16.32 0.91
#